data_4171a132eec4c688fc6adb16fdd13c6c
#
_entry.id   4171a132eec4c688fc6adb16fdd13c6c
#
_cell.length_a   1.000
_cell.length_b   1.000
_cell.length_c   1.000
_cell.angle_alpha   90.00
_cell.angle_beta   90.00
_cell.angle_gamma   90.00
#
_symmetry.space_group_name_H-M   'P 1'
#
loop_
_entity.id
_entity.type
_entity.pdbx_description
1 polymer ?
#
loop_
_entity_poly.entity_id
_entity_poly.type
_entity_poly.pdbx_seq_one_letter_code
_entity_poly.pdbx_strand_id
1 'polypeptide(L)'
;MFWRMSKPKVVTATINDLAITIEPKETLLQAALRQGIDFPYSCRVGGCATCKCRLLDGQVKELTRSDYILSDVELDQGYILACQSVPRSDIRIAVALGDGPALRSLSGRVLACEQLTHDIIELRIQLEDSLRYRPGQFAELSLQSLPGLSRSYSFATAVRPDAQVSFFVRQVPGGVFSTHVHKQAMVGDRVTVAGPLGDFWLRPADAHLLLVAGGSGLAPILALLEHAL
;
A
#
# COMPACT_ATOMS: atom_id res chain seq x y z
N MET A 1 -28.96 -40.83 11.13
CA MET A 1 -28.66 -39.57 11.86
C MET A 1 -28.20 -38.56 10.81
N PHE A 2 -29.14 -37.71 10.30
CA PHE A 2 -28.85 -36.73 9.24
C PHE A 2 -28.20 -35.51 9.89
N TRP A 3 -26.93 -35.25 9.60
CA TRP A 3 -26.24 -34.01 9.96
C TRP A 3 -26.81 -32.86 9.14
N ARG A 4 -27.61 -32.02 9.78
CA ARG A 4 -28.12 -30.78 9.20
C ARG A 4 -26.93 -29.84 9.03
N MET A 5 -26.35 -29.76 7.83
CA MET A 5 -25.41 -28.69 7.48
C MET A 5 -26.19 -27.36 7.54
N SER A 6 -26.01 -26.60 8.61
CA SER A 6 -26.52 -25.24 8.67
C SER A 6 -25.92 -24.44 7.50
N LYS A 7 -26.79 -23.75 6.73
CA LYS A 7 -26.32 -22.83 5.70
C LYS A 7 -25.36 -21.81 6.36
N PRO A 8 -24.22 -21.51 5.74
CA PRO A 8 -23.30 -20.50 6.27
C PRO A 8 -24.07 -19.18 6.43
N LYS A 9 -24.05 -18.64 7.65
CA LYS A 9 -24.75 -17.38 7.98
C LYS A 9 -24.02 -16.24 7.27
N VAL A 10 -24.74 -15.48 6.45
CA VAL A 10 -24.26 -14.22 5.92
C VAL A 10 -24.11 -13.26 7.07
N VAL A 11 -22.98 -12.60 7.19
CA VAL A 11 -22.62 -11.65 8.24
C VAL A 11 -22.61 -10.25 7.64
N THR A 12 -23.06 -9.25 8.38
CA THR A 12 -23.05 -7.85 7.97
C THR A 12 -21.89 -7.11 8.65
N ALA A 13 -21.17 -6.30 7.92
CA ALA A 13 -20.23 -5.35 8.49
C ALA A 13 -20.70 -3.92 8.20
N THR A 14 -20.73 -3.08 9.23
CA THR A 14 -20.95 -1.64 9.08
C THR A 14 -19.58 -0.94 9.13
N ILE A 15 -19.16 -0.39 8.02
CA ILE A 15 -17.90 0.34 7.85
C ILE A 15 -18.21 1.82 7.92
N ASN A 16 -17.87 2.48 9.02
CA ASN A 16 -18.42 3.79 9.39
C ASN A 16 -19.97 3.71 9.35
N ASP A 17 -20.61 4.33 8.37
CA ASP A 17 -22.07 4.30 8.21
C ASP A 17 -22.53 3.44 7.01
N LEU A 18 -21.62 2.73 6.33
CA LEU A 18 -21.89 1.92 5.15
C LEU A 18 -22.04 0.44 5.54
N ALA A 19 -23.19 -0.16 5.30
CA ALA A 19 -23.41 -1.59 5.53
C ALA A 19 -23.01 -2.41 4.31
N ILE A 20 -22.22 -3.47 4.55
CA ILE A 20 -21.80 -4.45 3.53
C ILE A 20 -22.08 -5.88 4.00
N THR A 21 -22.21 -6.79 3.06
CA THR A 21 -22.35 -8.23 3.34
C THR A 21 -21.00 -8.93 3.24
N ILE A 22 -20.73 -9.83 4.19
CA ILE A 22 -19.52 -10.66 4.24
C ILE A 22 -19.90 -12.08 3.83
N GLU A 23 -19.21 -12.62 2.84
CA GLU A 23 -19.35 -14.02 2.45
C GLU A 23 -18.60 -14.95 3.41
N PRO A 24 -18.97 -16.24 3.48
CA PRO A 24 -18.29 -17.19 4.34
C PRO A 24 -16.79 -17.29 4.05
N LYS A 25 -15.96 -17.13 5.07
CA LYS A 25 -14.48 -17.14 5.01
C LYS A 25 -13.85 -15.92 4.35
N GLU A 26 -14.62 -14.96 3.90
CA GLU A 26 -14.14 -13.71 3.32
C GLU A 26 -13.56 -12.81 4.43
N THR A 27 -12.44 -12.15 4.16
CA THR A 27 -11.91 -11.11 5.06
C THR A 27 -12.70 -9.82 4.90
N LEU A 28 -12.68 -8.99 5.94
CA LEU A 28 -13.31 -7.68 5.92
C LEU A 28 -12.83 -6.82 4.73
N LEU A 29 -11.52 -6.83 4.44
CA LEU A 29 -10.96 -6.12 3.29
C LEU A 29 -11.49 -6.65 1.95
N GLN A 30 -11.55 -7.99 1.78
CA GLN A 30 -12.05 -8.58 0.55
C GLN A 30 -13.50 -8.17 0.28
N ALA A 31 -14.35 -8.24 1.32
CA ALA A 31 -15.76 -7.84 1.24
C ALA A 31 -15.94 -6.36 0.92
N ALA A 32 -15.15 -5.49 1.55
CA ALA A 32 -15.16 -4.05 1.30
C ALA A 32 -14.80 -3.74 -0.17
N LEU A 33 -13.72 -4.30 -0.67
CA LEU A 33 -13.27 -4.11 -2.05
C LEU A 33 -14.26 -4.69 -3.07
N ARG A 34 -14.83 -5.87 -2.81
CA ARG A 34 -15.86 -6.49 -3.67
C ARG A 34 -17.10 -5.61 -3.82
N GLN A 35 -17.44 -4.84 -2.80
CA GLN A 35 -18.60 -3.95 -2.80
C GLN A 35 -18.25 -2.49 -3.09
N GLY A 36 -17.05 -2.24 -3.61
CA GLY A 36 -16.64 -0.94 -4.14
C GLY A 36 -16.30 0.10 -3.07
N ILE A 37 -16.04 -0.33 -1.81
CA ILE A 37 -15.55 0.58 -0.78
C ILE A 37 -14.06 0.81 -1.00
N ASP A 38 -13.66 2.07 -1.09
CA ASP A 38 -12.25 2.49 -1.15
C ASP A 38 -11.59 2.34 0.23
N PHE A 39 -11.43 1.08 0.64
CA PHE A 39 -10.80 0.72 1.91
C PHE A 39 -9.28 0.82 1.77
N PRO A 40 -8.58 1.50 2.69
CA PRO A 40 -7.13 1.61 2.61
C PRO A 40 -6.46 0.22 2.74
N TYR A 41 -5.61 -0.15 1.79
CA TYR A 41 -4.86 -1.40 1.85
C TYR A 41 -3.55 -1.32 1.06
N SER A 42 -2.63 -2.29 1.32
CA SER A 42 -1.40 -2.46 0.56
C SER A 42 -1.00 -3.93 0.47
N CYS A 43 -0.26 -4.48 1.43
CA CYS A 43 0.36 -5.81 1.34
C CYS A 43 -0.64 -7.00 1.29
N ARG A 44 -1.84 -6.87 1.83
CA ARG A 44 -2.90 -7.89 1.98
C ARG A 44 -2.50 -9.14 2.78
N VAL A 45 -1.32 -9.13 3.39
CA VAL A 45 -0.76 -10.27 4.16
C VAL A 45 -0.51 -9.94 5.64
N GLY A 46 -1.01 -8.80 6.12
CA GLY A 46 -0.91 -8.39 7.52
C GLY A 46 0.43 -7.76 7.92
N GLY A 47 1.27 -7.33 6.97
CA GLY A 47 2.62 -6.86 7.24
C GLY A 47 2.84 -5.34 7.18
N CYS A 48 1.81 -4.51 6.88
CA CYS A 48 2.03 -3.09 6.62
C CYS A 48 1.10 -2.13 7.37
N ALA A 49 0.16 -2.63 8.15
CA ALA A 49 -0.87 -1.87 8.88
C ALA A 49 -1.75 -0.92 8.05
N THR A 50 -1.60 -0.81 6.72
CA THR A 50 -2.38 0.11 5.88
C THR A 50 -3.89 -0.15 5.98
N CYS A 51 -4.31 -1.41 6.15
CA CYS A 51 -5.71 -1.79 6.33
C CYS A 51 -6.18 -1.80 7.80
N LYS A 52 -5.49 -1.08 8.66
CA LYS A 52 -5.84 -0.96 10.08
C LYS A 52 -7.18 -0.24 10.23
N CYS A 53 -8.07 -0.82 11.02
CA CYS A 53 -9.35 -0.24 11.39
C CYS A 53 -9.69 -0.59 12.83
N ARG A 54 -10.59 0.16 13.45
CA ARG A 54 -11.00 -0.07 14.83
C ARG A 54 -12.30 -0.88 14.85
N LEU A 55 -12.29 -2.04 15.49
CA LEU A 55 -13.47 -2.83 15.77
C LEU A 55 -14.24 -2.17 16.92
N LEU A 56 -15.45 -1.68 16.64
CA LEU A 56 -16.31 -1.00 17.59
C LEU A 56 -17.30 -1.98 18.25
N ASP A 57 -17.72 -3.01 17.52
CA ASP A 57 -18.66 -4.02 17.98
C ASP A 57 -18.53 -5.31 17.18
N GLY A 58 -18.90 -6.44 17.82
CA GLY A 58 -18.90 -7.76 17.22
C GLY A 58 -17.59 -8.53 17.40
N GLN A 59 -17.41 -9.59 16.62
CA GLN A 59 -16.25 -10.50 16.73
C GLN A 59 -15.65 -10.84 15.38
N VAL A 60 -14.32 -10.91 15.34
CA VAL A 60 -13.55 -11.35 14.18
C VAL A 60 -12.65 -12.54 14.55
N LYS A 61 -12.34 -13.35 13.57
CA LYS A 61 -11.24 -14.32 13.65
C LYS A 61 -10.04 -13.74 12.90
N GLU A 62 -8.93 -13.56 13.57
CA GLU A 62 -7.66 -13.23 12.91
C GLU A 62 -7.08 -14.45 12.20
N LEU A 63 -6.58 -14.25 10.99
CA LEU A 63 -5.90 -15.29 10.20
C LEU A 63 -4.41 -15.37 10.56
N THR A 64 -3.81 -14.24 10.95
CA THR A 64 -2.44 -14.11 11.43
C THR A 64 -2.44 -13.25 12.68
N ARG A 65 -1.43 -13.38 13.53
CA ARG A 65 -1.27 -12.52 14.71
C ARG A 65 -0.98 -11.09 14.27
N SER A 66 -1.72 -10.14 14.83
CA SER A 66 -1.57 -8.71 14.53
C SER A 66 -0.58 -7.99 15.45
N ASP A 67 -0.17 -8.61 16.55
CA ASP A 67 0.75 -8.08 17.58
C ASP A 67 2.18 -7.82 17.08
N TYR A 68 2.56 -8.32 15.92
CA TYR A 68 3.83 -7.95 15.26
C TYR A 68 3.78 -6.58 14.56
N ILE A 69 2.58 -6.07 14.30
CA ILE A 69 2.35 -4.86 13.48
C ILE A 69 1.61 -3.79 14.25
N LEU A 70 0.66 -4.19 15.09
CA LEU A 70 -0.08 -3.27 15.95
C LEU A 70 0.59 -3.21 17.33
N SER A 71 0.70 -2.01 17.88
CA SER A 71 1.19 -1.82 19.25
C SER A 71 0.18 -2.34 20.27
N ASP A 72 0.64 -2.63 21.50
CA ASP A 72 -0.24 -3.05 22.60
C ASP A 72 -1.35 -2.03 22.84
N VAL A 73 -1.05 -0.74 22.75
CA VAL A 73 -2.04 0.35 22.89
C VAL A 73 -3.11 0.27 21.80
N GLU A 74 -2.74 -0.01 20.56
CA GLU A 74 -3.69 -0.17 19.44
C GLU A 74 -4.56 -1.42 19.63
N LEU A 75 -3.97 -2.53 20.07
CA LEU A 75 -4.70 -3.75 20.36
C LEU A 75 -5.72 -3.53 21.49
N ASP A 76 -5.33 -2.85 22.58
CA ASP A 76 -6.22 -2.50 23.69
C ASP A 76 -7.34 -1.54 23.26
N GLN A 77 -7.11 -0.70 22.27
CA GLN A 77 -8.11 0.18 21.67
C GLN A 77 -9.03 -0.52 20.64
N GLY A 78 -8.82 -1.81 20.40
CA GLY A 78 -9.62 -2.62 19.49
C GLY A 78 -9.25 -2.47 18.01
N TYR A 79 -8.03 -2.06 17.69
CA TYR A 79 -7.58 -2.06 16.30
C TYR A 79 -7.33 -3.46 15.77
N ILE A 80 -7.70 -3.69 14.51
CA ILE A 80 -7.55 -4.94 13.77
C ILE A 80 -6.99 -4.64 12.38
N LEU A 81 -6.48 -5.68 11.71
CA LEU A 81 -6.06 -5.62 10.30
C LEU A 81 -7.17 -6.20 9.41
N ALA A 82 -7.86 -5.38 8.64
CA ALA A 82 -9.00 -5.81 7.81
C ALA A 82 -8.66 -6.94 6.83
N CYS A 83 -7.42 -6.99 6.30
CA CYS A 83 -6.97 -8.05 5.42
C CYS A 83 -6.76 -9.40 6.11
N GLN A 84 -6.68 -9.42 7.44
CA GLN A 84 -6.45 -10.62 8.26
C GLN A 84 -7.63 -10.93 9.17
N SER A 85 -8.72 -10.18 9.09
CA SER A 85 -9.89 -10.32 9.96
C SER A 85 -11.08 -10.91 9.20
N VAL A 86 -11.54 -12.09 9.62
CA VAL A 86 -12.76 -12.75 9.12
C VAL A 86 -13.87 -12.56 10.15
N PRO A 87 -14.94 -11.81 9.85
CA PRO A 87 -16.05 -11.60 10.75
C PRO A 87 -16.74 -12.92 11.17
N ARG A 88 -17.06 -13.03 12.47
CA ARG A 88 -17.76 -14.19 13.08
C ARG A 88 -19.19 -13.84 13.50
N SER A 89 -19.47 -12.58 13.66
CA SER A 89 -20.78 -12.00 13.92
C SER A 89 -20.99 -10.79 13.03
N ASP A 90 -22.14 -10.17 13.08
CA ASP A 90 -22.30 -8.82 12.59
C ASP A 90 -21.28 -7.93 13.34
N ILE A 91 -20.61 -7.05 12.62
CA ILE A 91 -19.56 -6.18 13.16
C ILE A 91 -19.81 -4.73 12.79
N ARG A 92 -19.26 -3.84 13.60
CA ARG A 92 -19.16 -2.42 13.30
C ARG A 92 -17.71 -1.97 13.45
N ILE A 93 -17.21 -1.29 12.44
CA ILE A 93 -15.83 -0.76 12.44
C ILE A 93 -15.80 0.72 12.10
N ALA A 94 -14.77 1.39 12.62
CA ALA A 94 -14.36 2.71 12.18
C ALA A 94 -13.02 2.63 11.44
N VAL A 95 -12.95 3.27 10.29
CA VAL A 95 -11.72 3.39 9.48
C VAL A 95 -11.65 4.78 8.88
N ALA A 96 -10.44 5.35 8.83
CA ALA A 96 -10.22 6.60 8.10
C ALA A 96 -10.32 6.31 6.59
N LEU A 97 -11.48 6.60 6.01
CA LEU A 97 -11.68 6.54 4.55
C LEU A 97 -11.35 7.93 3.98
N GLY A 98 -10.40 7.99 3.06
CA GLY A 98 -10.33 9.10 2.13
C GLY A 98 -9.60 10.39 2.52
N ASP A 99 -8.83 10.48 3.60
CA ASP A 99 -8.01 11.69 3.90
C ASP A 99 -6.66 11.70 3.16
N GLY A 100 -6.37 10.65 2.41
CA GLY A 100 -5.15 10.54 1.60
C GLY A 100 -5.34 11.03 0.16
N PRO A 101 -4.24 11.26 -0.57
CA PRO A 101 -4.31 11.48 -2.00
C PRO A 101 -5.01 10.31 -2.69
N ALA A 102 -5.97 10.60 -3.58
CA ALA A 102 -6.72 9.57 -4.31
C ALA A 102 -5.78 8.65 -5.11
N LEU A 103 -6.06 7.36 -5.12
CA LEU A 103 -5.38 6.40 -5.99
C LEU A 103 -5.62 6.79 -7.45
N ARG A 104 -4.55 7.01 -8.18
CA ARG A 104 -4.58 7.31 -9.63
C ARG A 104 -3.66 6.37 -10.37
N SER A 105 -3.98 6.12 -11.61
CA SER A 105 -3.08 5.42 -12.55
C SER A 105 -2.73 6.40 -13.66
N LEU A 106 -1.48 6.81 -13.70
CA LEU A 106 -0.98 7.80 -14.66
C LEU A 106 0.03 7.16 -15.60
N SER A 107 -0.07 7.52 -16.87
CA SER A 107 0.96 7.21 -17.84
C SER A 107 2.13 8.16 -17.70
N GLY A 108 3.32 7.68 -18.04
CA GLY A 108 4.54 8.46 -18.04
C GLY A 108 5.59 7.87 -18.97
N ARG A 109 6.74 8.53 -18.99
CA ARG A 109 7.93 8.10 -19.74
C ARG A 109 9.15 8.14 -18.84
N VAL A 110 10.02 7.17 -19.05
CA VAL A 110 11.34 7.15 -18.41
C VAL A 110 12.15 8.36 -18.91
N LEU A 111 12.57 9.21 -17.98
CA LEU A 111 13.45 10.35 -18.26
C LEU A 111 14.92 9.97 -18.15
N ALA A 112 15.26 9.16 -17.14
CA ALA A 112 16.62 8.74 -16.87
C ALA A 112 16.63 7.44 -16.06
N CYS A 113 17.69 6.65 -16.28
CA CYS A 113 18.09 5.52 -15.46
C CYS A 113 19.53 5.77 -15.02
N GLU A 114 19.74 6.13 -13.77
CA GLU A 114 21.05 6.49 -13.24
C GLU A 114 21.53 5.43 -12.24
N GLN A 115 22.76 4.92 -12.45
CA GLN A 115 23.36 3.95 -11.55
C GLN A 115 23.78 4.63 -10.24
N LEU A 116 23.18 4.25 -9.11
CA LEU A 116 23.54 4.77 -7.80
C LEU A 116 24.57 3.88 -7.09
N THR A 117 24.39 2.56 -7.17
CA THR A 117 25.31 1.56 -6.63
C THR A 117 25.44 0.39 -7.61
N HIS A 118 26.26 -0.62 -7.29
CA HIS A 118 26.41 -1.80 -8.13
C HIS A 118 25.11 -2.55 -8.43
N ASP A 119 24.07 -2.41 -7.56
CA ASP A 119 22.80 -3.12 -7.66
C ASP A 119 21.56 -2.22 -7.54
N ILE A 120 21.71 -0.89 -7.45
CA ILE A 120 20.59 0.04 -7.36
C ILE A 120 20.71 1.13 -8.42
N ILE A 121 19.63 1.36 -9.14
CA ILE A 121 19.48 2.48 -10.06
C ILE A 121 18.37 3.42 -9.58
N GLU A 122 18.50 4.70 -9.88
CA GLU A 122 17.42 5.67 -9.86
C GLU A 122 16.69 5.63 -11.20
N LEU A 123 15.38 5.37 -11.15
CA LEU A 123 14.47 5.45 -12.28
C LEU A 123 13.67 6.73 -12.16
N ARG A 124 13.95 7.73 -13.00
CA ARG A 124 13.19 8.99 -13.07
C ARG A 124 12.15 8.92 -14.17
N ILE A 125 10.93 9.35 -13.85
CA ILE A 125 9.77 9.26 -14.73
C ILE A 125 9.12 10.63 -14.83
N GLN A 126 8.83 11.07 -16.06
CA GLN A 126 7.92 12.17 -16.34
C GLN A 126 6.52 11.62 -16.48
N LEU A 127 5.60 12.05 -15.62
CA LEU A 127 4.17 11.72 -15.72
C LEU A 127 3.46 12.70 -16.64
N GLU A 128 2.33 12.28 -17.20
CA GLU A 128 1.45 13.12 -18.04
C GLU A 128 0.69 14.17 -17.21
N ASP A 129 0.54 13.93 -15.90
CA ASP A 129 -0.09 14.85 -14.95
C ASP A 129 0.56 14.71 -13.57
N SER A 130 0.36 15.68 -12.71
CA SER A 130 0.90 15.65 -11.35
C SER A 130 0.25 14.56 -10.50
N LEU A 131 1.06 13.82 -9.78
CA LEU A 131 0.62 12.81 -8.80
C LEU A 131 0.84 13.37 -7.40
N ARG A 132 -0.24 13.52 -6.64
CA ARG A 132 -0.15 13.87 -5.22
C ARG A 132 0.09 12.60 -4.40
N TYR A 133 1.09 12.61 -3.55
CA TYR A 133 1.38 11.55 -2.60
C TYR A 133 1.98 12.14 -1.32
N ARG A 134 1.95 11.36 -0.25
CA ARG A 134 2.70 11.70 0.98
C ARG A 134 4.08 11.06 0.88
N PRO A 135 5.17 11.80 1.09
CA PRO A 135 6.51 11.22 1.15
C PRO A 135 6.58 10.02 2.08
N GLY A 136 7.24 8.95 1.62
CA GLY A 136 7.23 7.64 2.27
C GLY A 136 6.25 6.63 1.68
N GLN A 137 5.21 7.08 0.96
CA GLN A 137 4.32 6.19 0.19
C GLN A 137 5.04 5.57 -1.02
N PHE A 138 4.37 4.64 -1.69
CA PHE A 138 4.88 3.94 -2.85
C PHE A 138 3.86 3.92 -4.00
N ALA A 139 4.28 3.46 -5.17
CA ALA A 139 3.41 3.18 -6.30
C ALA A 139 3.74 1.80 -6.90
N GLU A 140 2.79 1.22 -7.63
CA GLU A 140 3.02 0.10 -8.53
C GLU A 140 3.45 0.62 -9.89
N LEU A 141 4.58 0.12 -10.38
CA LEU A 141 5.12 0.44 -11.69
C LEU A 141 4.86 -0.72 -12.65
N SER A 142 4.34 -0.40 -13.84
CA SER A 142 4.18 -1.33 -14.96
C SER A 142 4.86 -0.76 -16.19
N LEU A 143 5.70 -1.53 -16.85
CA LEU A 143 6.36 -1.15 -18.11
C LEU A 143 5.61 -1.72 -19.29
N GLN A 144 5.45 -0.95 -20.38
CA GLN A 144 4.84 -1.43 -21.60
C GLN A 144 5.60 -2.62 -22.21
N SER A 145 6.91 -2.67 -22.02
CA SER A 145 7.81 -3.76 -22.43
C SER A 145 7.64 -5.05 -21.62
N LEU A 146 6.94 -5.00 -20.46
CA LEU A 146 6.68 -6.14 -19.58
C LEU A 146 5.17 -6.27 -19.29
N PRO A 147 4.33 -6.60 -20.27
CA PRO A 147 2.89 -6.61 -20.09
C PRO A 147 2.46 -7.61 -19.00
N GLY A 148 1.51 -7.19 -18.16
CA GLY A 148 0.97 -8.01 -17.07
C GLY A 148 1.88 -8.13 -15.85
N LEU A 149 3.01 -7.41 -15.81
CA LEU A 149 3.91 -7.41 -14.66
C LEU A 149 3.98 -6.02 -14.02
N SER A 150 3.60 -5.93 -12.75
CA SER A 150 3.80 -4.73 -11.92
C SER A 150 4.67 -5.03 -10.71
N ARG A 151 5.34 -4.00 -10.18
CA ARG A 151 6.12 -4.07 -8.94
C ARG A 151 6.01 -2.76 -8.17
N SER A 152 6.01 -2.89 -6.86
CA SER A 152 5.89 -1.75 -5.93
C SER A 152 7.27 -1.15 -5.65
N TYR A 153 7.35 0.19 -5.74
CA TYR A 153 8.53 0.98 -5.40
C TYR A 153 8.12 2.24 -4.65
N SER A 154 8.84 2.55 -3.57
CA SER A 154 8.64 3.78 -2.81
C SER A 154 9.11 4.99 -3.61
N PHE A 155 8.37 6.10 -3.51
CA PHE A 155 8.81 7.37 -4.05
C PHE A 155 10.11 7.80 -3.35
N ALA A 156 11.09 8.23 -4.13
CA ALA A 156 12.41 8.66 -3.65
C ALA A 156 12.51 10.18 -3.46
N THR A 157 11.49 10.93 -3.83
CA THR A 157 11.43 12.40 -3.73
C THR A 157 10.14 12.83 -3.04
N ALA A 158 10.11 14.06 -2.53
CA ALA A 158 8.87 14.75 -2.22
C ALA A 158 8.08 15.04 -3.51
N VAL A 159 6.81 15.44 -3.37
CA VAL A 159 5.95 15.82 -4.52
C VAL A 159 6.55 17.01 -5.25
N ARG A 160 6.70 16.90 -6.57
CA ARG A 160 7.26 17.94 -7.43
C ARG A 160 6.19 18.55 -8.32
N PRO A 161 6.25 19.88 -8.57
CA PRO A 161 5.28 20.58 -9.43
C PRO A 161 5.43 20.23 -10.92
N ASP A 162 6.61 19.74 -11.33
CA ASP A 162 6.95 19.38 -12.70
C ASP A 162 6.46 17.97 -13.11
N ALA A 163 5.64 17.33 -12.27
CA ALA A 163 5.10 15.98 -12.46
C ALA A 163 6.19 14.90 -12.64
N GLN A 164 7.41 15.14 -12.13
CA GLN A 164 8.45 14.14 -12.09
C GLN A 164 8.39 13.32 -10.80
N VAL A 165 8.60 12.02 -10.93
CA VAL A 165 8.72 11.08 -9.82
C VAL A 165 9.97 10.23 -9.98
N SER A 166 10.55 9.82 -8.85
CA SER A 166 11.78 9.04 -8.82
C SER A 166 11.63 7.81 -7.93
N PHE A 167 12.23 6.70 -8.33
CA PHE A 167 12.20 5.41 -7.64
C PHE A 167 13.57 4.76 -7.62
N PHE A 168 13.92 4.09 -6.51
CA PHE A 168 15.14 3.29 -6.43
C PHE A 168 14.82 1.83 -6.71
N VAL A 169 15.36 1.30 -7.79
CA VAL A 169 15.15 -0.06 -8.23
C VAL A 169 16.39 -0.89 -7.94
N ARG A 170 16.30 -1.75 -6.93
CA ARG A 170 17.36 -2.71 -6.63
C ARG A 170 17.25 -3.92 -7.55
N GLN A 171 18.36 -4.36 -8.11
CA GLN A 171 18.44 -5.59 -8.89
C GLN A 171 18.26 -6.80 -7.96
N VAL A 172 17.22 -7.59 -8.23
CA VAL A 172 16.96 -8.83 -7.50
C VAL A 172 17.39 -10.01 -8.37
N PRO A 173 18.22 -10.93 -7.88
CA PRO A 173 18.60 -12.13 -8.62
C PRO A 173 17.36 -12.90 -9.10
N GLY A 174 17.27 -13.16 -10.41
CA GLY A 174 16.10 -13.80 -11.03
C GLY A 174 14.84 -12.92 -11.13
N GLY A 175 14.87 -11.68 -10.67
CA GLY A 175 13.76 -10.74 -10.76
C GLY A 175 13.59 -10.20 -12.18
N VAL A 176 12.47 -10.51 -12.85
CA VAL A 176 12.21 -10.11 -14.24
C VAL A 176 12.16 -8.60 -14.37
N PHE A 177 11.35 -7.91 -13.54
CA PHE A 177 11.19 -6.46 -13.61
C PHE A 177 12.50 -5.71 -13.33
N SER A 178 13.16 -6.01 -12.20
CA SER A 178 14.38 -5.32 -11.81
C SER A 178 15.53 -5.57 -12.80
N THR A 179 15.66 -6.80 -13.32
CA THR A 179 16.67 -7.14 -14.35
C THR A 179 16.41 -6.37 -15.64
N HIS A 180 15.14 -6.25 -16.05
CA HIS A 180 14.79 -5.48 -17.24
C HIS A 180 15.16 -4.01 -17.08
N VAL A 181 14.78 -3.40 -15.94
CA VAL A 181 15.11 -2.00 -15.66
C VAL A 181 16.60 -1.74 -15.65
N HIS A 182 17.41 -2.66 -15.09
CA HIS A 182 18.88 -2.53 -15.04
C HIS A 182 19.57 -2.74 -16.40
N LYS A 183 18.97 -3.51 -17.31
CA LYS A 183 19.67 -3.94 -18.55
C LYS A 183 19.04 -3.42 -19.83
N GLN A 184 17.74 -3.13 -19.83
CA GLN A 184 16.97 -2.91 -21.03
C GLN A 184 16.06 -1.67 -20.99
N ALA A 185 15.77 -1.12 -19.82
CA ALA A 185 14.97 0.10 -19.74
C ALA A 185 15.73 1.28 -20.34
N MET A 186 15.09 1.98 -21.24
CA MET A 186 15.69 3.11 -21.95
C MET A 186 14.88 4.39 -21.73
N VAL A 187 15.56 5.52 -21.84
CA VAL A 187 14.92 6.83 -21.87
C VAL A 187 13.85 6.86 -22.97
N GLY A 188 12.64 7.29 -22.63
CA GLY A 188 11.46 7.33 -23.50
C GLY A 188 10.52 6.14 -23.35
N ASP A 189 10.92 5.05 -22.69
CA ASP A 189 10.04 3.90 -22.43
C ASP A 189 8.78 4.32 -21.70
N ARG A 190 7.65 3.73 -22.10
CA ARG A 190 6.35 3.98 -21.48
C ARG A 190 6.23 3.19 -20.19
N VAL A 191 5.78 3.90 -19.15
CA VAL A 191 5.53 3.36 -17.82
C VAL A 191 4.17 3.82 -17.31
N THR A 192 3.47 2.94 -16.61
CA THR A 192 2.28 3.29 -15.83
C THR A 192 2.65 3.31 -14.36
N VAL A 193 2.28 4.37 -13.65
CA VAL A 193 2.47 4.58 -12.21
C VAL A 193 1.11 4.59 -11.56
N ALA A 194 0.79 3.54 -10.79
CA ALA A 194 -0.45 3.40 -10.05
C ALA A 194 -0.20 3.64 -8.56
N GLY A 195 -0.73 4.73 -8.05
CA GLY A 195 -0.50 5.19 -6.68
C GLY A 195 -1.26 6.47 -6.35
N PRO A 196 -1.03 7.03 -5.16
CA PRO A 196 -0.15 6.51 -4.11
C PRO A 196 -0.74 5.35 -3.33
N LEU A 197 0.12 4.53 -2.75
CA LEU A 197 -0.21 3.39 -1.91
C LEU A 197 0.63 3.44 -0.62
N GLY A 198 0.15 2.78 0.42
CA GLY A 198 0.89 2.63 1.69
C GLY A 198 0.61 3.74 2.69
N ASP A 199 0.94 3.44 3.95
CA ASP A 199 0.67 4.29 5.11
C ASP A 199 1.96 4.72 5.86
N PHE A 200 3.12 4.53 5.25
CA PHE A 200 4.39 5.01 5.77
C PHE A 200 4.60 6.47 5.33
N TRP A 201 4.34 7.41 6.23
CA TRP A 201 4.55 8.84 6.02
C TRP A 201 4.72 9.55 7.36
N LEU A 202 5.35 10.73 7.35
CA LEU A 202 5.64 11.50 8.55
C LEU A 202 4.33 12.02 9.18
N ARG A 203 4.06 11.61 10.43
CA ARG A 203 2.95 12.14 11.22
C ARG A 203 3.36 13.44 11.88
N PRO A 204 2.47 14.44 12.00
CA PRO A 204 2.75 15.62 12.80
C PRO A 204 3.08 15.21 14.24
N ALA A 205 4.25 15.62 14.72
CA ALA A 205 4.69 15.40 16.09
C ALA A 205 5.69 16.48 16.48
N ASP A 206 5.66 16.89 17.75
CA ASP A 206 6.68 17.76 18.33
C ASP A 206 7.76 16.87 18.97
N ALA A 207 8.57 16.25 18.12
CA ALA A 207 9.61 15.31 18.53
C ALA A 207 10.79 15.32 17.56
N HIS A 208 11.97 14.94 18.07
CA HIS A 208 13.12 14.74 17.20
C HIS A 208 12.90 13.57 16.22
N LEU A 209 13.30 13.77 14.97
CA LEU A 209 13.19 12.77 13.93
C LEU A 209 14.52 12.05 13.75
N LEU A 210 14.53 10.72 13.92
CA LEU A 210 15.63 9.84 13.57
C LEU A 210 15.26 9.03 12.32
N LEU A 211 15.96 9.26 11.21
CA LEU A 211 15.78 8.55 9.96
C LEU A 211 16.88 7.50 9.77
N VAL A 212 16.49 6.25 9.58
CA VAL A 212 17.42 5.12 9.34
C VAL A 212 17.01 4.40 8.06
N ALA A 213 17.97 4.14 7.18
CA ALA A 213 17.73 3.47 5.90
C ALA A 213 18.84 2.50 5.55
N GLY A 214 18.53 1.48 4.74
CA GLY A 214 19.47 0.54 4.14
C GLY A 214 19.09 0.18 2.71
N GLY A 215 20.06 0.13 1.80
CA GLY A 215 19.85 -0.22 0.39
C GLY A 215 18.81 0.66 -0.30
N SER A 216 17.92 0.05 -1.11
CA SER A 216 16.83 0.77 -1.78
C SER A 216 15.78 1.35 -0.81
N GLY A 217 15.76 0.93 0.48
CA GLY A 217 14.96 1.56 1.52
C GLY A 217 15.32 3.02 1.81
N LEU A 218 16.42 3.50 1.26
CA LEU A 218 16.78 4.92 1.28
C LEU A 218 15.76 5.78 0.51
N ALA A 219 15.09 5.26 -0.51
CA ALA A 219 14.13 6.02 -1.33
C ALA A 219 13.05 6.73 -0.49
N PRO A 220 12.22 6.01 0.30
CA PRO A 220 11.19 6.66 1.10
C PRO A 220 11.77 7.57 2.18
N ILE A 221 12.96 7.28 2.69
CA ILE A 221 13.61 8.09 3.72
C ILE A 221 14.09 9.43 3.16
N LEU A 222 14.64 9.45 1.92
CA LEU A 222 14.99 10.70 1.25
C LEU A 222 13.75 11.55 0.97
N ALA A 223 12.66 10.95 0.51
CA ALA A 223 11.41 11.66 0.30
C ALA A 223 10.87 12.28 1.61
N LEU A 224 10.96 11.56 2.73
CA LEU A 224 10.59 12.08 4.05
C LEU A 224 11.51 13.22 4.49
N LEU A 225 12.81 13.10 4.28
CA LEU A 225 13.79 14.14 4.61
C LEU A 225 13.55 15.43 3.80
N GLU A 226 13.35 15.32 2.48
CA GLU A 226 13.00 16.46 1.62
C GLU A 226 11.71 17.16 2.06
N HIS A 227 10.77 16.41 2.61
CA HIS A 227 9.50 16.96 3.10
C HIS A 227 9.63 17.64 4.46
N ALA A 228 10.57 17.19 5.29
CA ALA A 228 10.77 17.69 6.65
C ALA A 228 11.62 18.97 6.70
N LEU A 229 12.39 19.28 5.64
CA LEU A 229 13.24 20.48 5.48
C LEU A 229 12.48 21.64 4.85
#